data_58593dabee4c4494ed83109c1249eb3b
#
_entry.id   58593dabee4c4494ed83109c1249eb3b
#
_cell.length_a   1.000
_cell.length_b   1.000
_cell.length_c   1.000
_cell.angle_alpha   90.00
_cell.angle_beta   90.00
_cell.angle_gamma   90.00
#
_symmetry.space_group_name_H-M   'P 1'
#
loop_
_entity.id
_entity.type
_entity.pdbx_description
1 polymer ?
#
loop_
_entity_poly.entity_id
_entity_poly.type
_entity_poly.pdbx_seq_one_letter_code
_entity_poly.pdbx_strand_id
1 'polypeptide(L)'
;ELLLTVPNLPNENVPLGKSSEDNVVEVQRGEIPQLQESAKPHWDICAEYDIVDFELGNKITGAGFPVYKRKGAKLQRALINFFLDEAEANGFTEVQPPLMVNENSAMATGQLPDKEGQMYSIPLDGYYMIPTAEVPVTNIFRDTIQKEKDLPLQYCAYSQCFRREAGSYGKDVRGLNRLHQFDKVEIVCIDTPEHSYEQLEKMKNHVAGLLEKLELPYRILRLCGGDMSFTSAITYDFEVWSAAQQRWLEVSSVSNFETYQSNRMKLRYKNSEGKTVLAHTLNGSALALPRIVAALL
;
A
#
# COMPACT_ATOMS: atom_id res chain seq x y z
N GLU A 1 -10.09 21.53 13.74
CA GLU A 1 -10.63 20.16 14.00
C GLU A 1 -11.63 19.71 12.92
N LEU A 2 -12.64 20.52 12.56
CA LEU A 2 -13.65 20.15 11.55
C LEU A 2 -13.04 19.82 10.20
N LEU A 3 -12.05 20.59 9.72
CA LEU A 3 -11.38 20.35 8.44
C LEU A 3 -10.64 18.99 8.36
N LEU A 4 -10.21 18.46 9.50
CA LEU A 4 -9.57 17.13 9.56
C LEU A 4 -10.54 15.97 9.26
N THR A 5 -11.83 16.23 9.33
CA THR A 5 -12.90 15.25 9.06
C THR A 5 -13.50 15.34 7.66
N VAL A 6 -12.99 16.26 6.83
CA VAL A 6 -13.42 16.43 5.44
C VAL A 6 -12.51 15.61 4.52
N PRO A 7 -13.06 14.79 3.60
CA PRO A 7 -12.27 14.05 2.63
C PRO A 7 -11.55 14.97 1.64
N ASN A 8 -10.56 14.42 0.95
CA ASN A 8 -9.95 15.09 -0.17
C ASN A 8 -10.95 15.27 -1.33
N LEU A 9 -10.67 16.22 -2.21
CA LEU A 9 -11.46 16.39 -3.43
C LEU A 9 -11.00 15.41 -4.51
N PRO A 10 -11.90 14.64 -5.11
CA PRO A 10 -11.55 13.79 -6.24
C PRO A 10 -11.05 14.64 -7.43
N ASN A 11 -10.00 14.13 -8.10
CA ASN A 11 -9.55 14.68 -9.37
C ASN A 11 -10.63 14.54 -10.46
N GLU A 12 -10.62 15.40 -11.46
CA GLU A 12 -11.60 15.39 -12.56
C GLU A 12 -11.64 14.08 -13.37
N ASN A 13 -10.54 13.32 -13.36
CA ASN A 13 -10.42 12.02 -14.03
C ASN A 13 -10.99 10.84 -13.22
N VAL A 14 -11.45 11.08 -12.00
CA VAL A 14 -12.04 10.02 -11.15
C VAL A 14 -13.43 9.66 -11.68
N PRO A 15 -13.70 8.37 -11.95
CA PRO A 15 -15.02 7.94 -12.39
C PRO A 15 -16.10 8.23 -11.33
N LEU A 16 -17.29 8.56 -11.80
CA LEU A 16 -18.46 8.62 -10.92
C LEU A 16 -18.85 7.19 -10.53
N GLY A 17 -19.10 6.96 -9.25
CA GLY A 17 -19.49 5.65 -8.74
C GLY A 17 -19.71 5.68 -7.23
N LYS A 18 -20.32 4.60 -6.70
CA LYS A 18 -20.70 4.46 -5.28
C LYS A 18 -19.96 3.31 -4.57
N SER A 19 -19.44 2.36 -5.33
CA SER A 19 -18.80 1.14 -4.79
C SER A 19 -17.74 0.61 -5.76
N SER A 20 -17.00 -0.41 -5.33
CA SER A 20 -15.98 -1.09 -6.14
C SER A 20 -16.51 -1.66 -7.48
N GLU A 21 -17.81 -1.87 -7.61
CA GLU A 21 -18.43 -2.32 -8.86
C GLU A 21 -18.39 -1.25 -9.97
N ASP A 22 -18.24 0.02 -9.59
CA ASP A 22 -18.17 1.16 -10.49
C ASP A 22 -16.73 1.53 -10.88
N ASN A 23 -15.74 0.78 -10.42
CA ASN A 23 -14.34 0.99 -10.77
C ASN A 23 -14.10 0.66 -12.25
N VAL A 24 -13.19 1.39 -12.88
CA VAL A 24 -12.88 1.23 -14.30
C VAL A 24 -11.61 0.41 -14.49
N VAL A 25 -11.72 -0.73 -15.18
CA VAL A 25 -10.55 -1.51 -15.60
C VAL A 25 -9.86 -0.78 -16.75
N GLU A 26 -8.64 -0.27 -16.51
CA GLU A 26 -7.84 0.41 -17.54
C GLU A 26 -6.94 -0.56 -18.31
N VAL A 27 -6.39 -1.53 -17.63
CA VAL A 27 -5.43 -2.48 -18.18
C VAL A 27 -5.70 -3.86 -17.61
N GLN A 28 -5.59 -4.88 -18.45
CA GLN A 28 -5.49 -6.28 -18.03
C GLN A 28 -4.37 -6.94 -18.83
N ARG A 29 -3.47 -7.64 -18.15
CA ARG A 29 -2.28 -8.29 -18.71
C ARG A 29 -2.11 -9.70 -18.17
N GLY A 30 -1.40 -10.53 -18.94
CA GLY A 30 -1.12 -11.92 -18.61
C GLY A 30 -2.30 -12.85 -18.92
N GLU A 31 -1.99 -14.13 -19.05
CA GLU A 31 -3.00 -15.17 -19.27
C GLU A 31 -3.42 -15.76 -17.93
N ILE A 32 -4.72 -15.87 -17.72
CA ILE A 32 -5.29 -16.51 -16.52
C ILE A 32 -5.00 -18.01 -16.60
N PRO A 33 -4.23 -18.59 -15.64
CA PRO A 33 -3.88 -19.98 -15.69
C PRO A 33 -5.10 -20.87 -15.50
N GLN A 34 -5.23 -21.88 -16.36
CA GLN A 34 -6.23 -22.93 -16.19
C GLN A 34 -5.62 -24.05 -15.36
N LEU A 35 -5.99 -24.09 -14.08
CA LEU A 35 -5.52 -25.12 -13.18
C LEU A 35 -6.37 -26.38 -13.31
N GLN A 36 -5.76 -27.53 -12.98
CA GLN A 36 -6.48 -28.81 -12.88
C GLN A 36 -7.49 -28.76 -11.72
N GLU A 37 -8.57 -29.57 -11.81
CA GLU A 37 -9.57 -29.68 -10.73
C GLU A 37 -8.99 -30.08 -9.37
N SER A 38 -7.84 -30.78 -9.37
CA SER A 38 -7.09 -31.17 -8.16
C SER A 38 -6.20 -30.09 -7.59
N ALA A 39 -6.13 -28.89 -8.20
CA ALA A 39 -5.31 -27.80 -7.71
C ALA A 39 -5.74 -27.36 -6.31
N LYS A 40 -4.76 -27.20 -5.43
CA LYS A 40 -4.99 -26.83 -4.04
C LYS A 40 -4.93 -25.32 -3.85
N PRO A 41 -5.75 -24.75 -2.97
CA PRO A 41 -5.61 -23.35 -2.61
C PRO A 41 -4.33 -23.12 -1.78
N HIS A 42 -3.81 -21.89 -1.79
CA HIS A 42 -2.54 -21.56 -1.15
C HIS A 42 -2.46 -21.97 0.33
N TRP A 43 -3.54 -21.91 1.10
CA TRP A 43 -3.52 -22.34 2.50
C TRP A 43 -3.30 -23.83 2.69
N ASP A 44 -3.76 -24.68 1.78
CA ASP A 44 -3.51 -26.13 1.80
C ASP A 44 -2.06 -26.42 1.36
N ILE A 45 -1.55 -25.69 0.35
CA ILE A 45 -0.14 -25.77 -0.07
C ILE A 45 0.78 -25.32 1.07
N CYS A 46 0.44 -24.23 1.77
CA CYS A 46 1.19 -23.77 2.95
C CYS A 46 1.29 -24.82 4.03
N ALA A 47 0.20 -25.56 4.31
CA ALA A 47 0.17 -26.63 5.29
C ALA A 47 0.97 -27.86 4.83
N GLU A 48 0.80 -28.29 3.59
CA GLU A 48 1.47 -29.47 3.02
C GLU A 48 2.99 -29.31 3.01
N TYR A 49 3.49 -28.15 2.62
CA TYR A 49 4.93 -27.86 2.55
C TYR A 49 5.49 -27.27 3.84
N ASP A 50 4.67 -27.10 4.88
CA ASP A 50 5.06 -26.53 6.17
C ASP A 50 5.80 -25.17 6.04
N ILE A 51 5.27 -24.27 5.21
CA ILE A 51 5.89 -23.00 4.88
C ILE A 51 5.21 -21.79 5.53
N VAL A 52 3.92 -21.90 5.86
CA VAL A 52 3.18 -20.91 6.65
C VAL A 52 2.28 -21.65 7.64
N ASP A 53 2.34 -21.26 8.91
CA ASP A 53 1.61 -21.90 9.99
C ASP A 53 0.64 -20.90 10.63
N PHE A 54 -0.64 -21.07 10.33
CA PHE A 54 -1.71 -20.20 10.83
C PHE A 54 -2.12 -20.57 12.27
N GLU A 55 -2.04 -21.86 12.63
CA GLU A 55 -2.40 -22.34 13.98
C GLU A 55 -1.37 -21.87 15.01
N LEU A 56 -0.08 -21.95 14.65
CA LEU A 56 0.99 -21.44 15.51
C LEU A 56 0.87 -19.93 15.72
N GLY A 57 0.53 -19.17 14.67
CA GLY A 57 0.26 -17.75 14.76
C GLY A 57 -0.93 -17.45 15.67
N ASN A 58 -2.01 -18.22 15.53
CA ASN A 58 -3.18 -18.09 16.39
C ASN A 58 -2.85 -18.39 17.87
N LYS A 59 -1.99 -19.38 18.12
CA LYS A 59 -1.51 -19.69 19.48
C LYS A 59 -0.67 -18.59 20.10
N ILE A 60 0.18 -17.91 19.31
CA ILE A 60 1.12 -16.89 19.81
C ILE A 60 0.39 -15.55 20.03
N THR A 61 -0.48 -15.14 19.10
CA THR A 61 -1.07 -13.79 19.10
C THR A 61 -2.58 -13.82 18.88
N GLY A 62 -3.04 -14.55 17.86
CA GLY A 62 -4.44 -14.61 17.44
C GLY A 62 -4.59 -14.85 15.94
N ALA A 63 -5.82 -14.93 15.46
CA ALA A 63 -6.11 -15.06 14.04
C ALA A 63 -5.56 -13.84 13.27
N GLY A 64 -5.08 -14.08 12.03
CA GLY A 64 -4.52 -13.00 11.19
C GLY A 64 -3.05 -12.65 11.46
N PHE A 65 -2.34 -13.47 12.25
CA PHE A 65 -0.89 -13.36 12.54
C PHE A 65 -0.18 -14.65 12.13
N PRO A 66 0.04 -14.91 10.82
CA PRO A 66 0.67 -16.16 10.37
C PRO A 66 2.15 -16.23 10.75
N VAL A 67 2.66 -17.43 10.95
CA VAL A 67 4.09 -17.70 11.14
C VAL A 67 4.67 -18.29 9.87
N TYR A 68 5.53 -17.54 9.20
CA TYR A 68 6.28 -18.04 8.04
C TYR A 68 7.42 -18.93 8.52
N LYS A 69 7.58 -20.10 7.89
CA LYS A 69 8.56 -21.10 8.30
C LYS A 69 9.41 -21.56 7.10
N ARG A 70 10.63 -22.01 7.37
CA ARG A 70 11.49 -22.69 6.39
C ARG A 70 11.59 -21.95 5.03
N LYS A 71 11.15 -22.62 3.94
CA LYS A 71 11.15 -22.04 2.59
C LYS A 71 10.17 -20.87 2.46
N GLY A 72 9.07 -20.85 3.24
CA GLY A 72 8.14 -19.72 3.27
C GLY A 72 8.79 -18.45 3.82
N ALA A 73 9.52 -18.54 4.94
CA ALA A 73 10.27 -17.41 5.47
C ALA A 73 11.39 -16.95 4.52
N LYS A 74 12.03 -17.90 3.80
CA LYS A 74 13.03 -17.57 2.79
C LYS A 74 12.41 -16.87 1.58
N LEU A 75 11.24 -17.33 1.10
CA LEU A 75 10.50 -16.70 0.00
C LEU A 75 10.10 -15.28 0.37
N GLN A 76 9.54 -15.07 1.57
CA GLN A 76 9.15 -13.76 2.08
C GLN A 76 10.34 -12.78 2.01
N ARG A 77 11.49 -13.17 2.56
CA ARG A 77 12.71 -12.35 2.53
C ARG A 77 13.25 -12.11 1.10
N ALA A 78 13.16 -13.12 0.22
CA ALA A 78 13.60 -12.98 -1.16
C ALA A 78 12.73 -11.97 -1.93
N LEU A 79 11.41 -11.99 -1.73
CA LEU A 79 10.48 -11.02 -2.33
C LEU A 79 10.72 -9.60 -1.80
N ILE A 80 10.96 -9.44 -0.48
CA ILE A 80 11.30 -8.14 0.11
C ILE A 80 12.53 -7.56 -0.58
N ASN A 81 13.62 -8.33 -0.66
CA ASN A 81 14.85 -7.87 -1.29
C ASN A 81 14.61 -7.52 -2.77
N PHE A 82 13.92 -8.40 -3.50
CA PHE A 82 13.62 -8.18 -4.92
C PHE A 82 12.84 -6.86 -5.13
N PHE A 83 11.82 -6.59 -4.32
CA PHE A 83 11.03 -5.36 -4.46
C PHE A 83 11.83 -4.10 -4.11
N LEU A 84 12.69 -4.16 -3.10
CA LEU A 84 13.58 -3.05 -2.73
C LEU A 84 14.62 -2.79 -3.81
N ASP A 85 15.32 -3.84 -4.28
CA ASP A 85 16.33 -3.73 -5.33
C ASP A 85 15.73 -3.14 -6.63
N GLU A 86 14.51 -3.56 -6.99
CA GLU A 86 13.80 -3.00 -8.14
C GLU A 86 13.36 -1.54 -7.92
N ALA A 87 12.97 -1.17 -6.72
CA ALA A 87 12.65 0.22 -6.41
C ALA A 87 13.89 1.11 -6.49
N GLU A 88 15.03 0.68 -5.94
CA GLU A 88 16.30 1.41 -6.06
C GLU A 88 16.74 1.55 -7.52
N ALA A 89 16.63 0.47 -8.31
CA ALA A 89 16.94 0.50 -9.76
C ALA A 89 16.06 1.49 -10.54
N ASN A 90 14.87 1.81 -10.01
CA ASN A 90 13.95 2.81 -10.57
C ASN A 90 14.10 4.21 -9.93
N GLY A 91 15.17 4.43 -9.16
CA GLY A 91 15.53 5.75 -8.62
C GLY A 91 14.94 6.10 -7.27
N PHE A 92 14.31 5.14 -6.58
CA PHE A 92 13.86 5.34 -5.20
C PHE A 92 15.03 5.16 -4.23
N THR A 93 15.07 5.96 -3.18
CA THR A 93 16.05 5.83 -2.10
C THR A 93 15.45 4.97 -0.99
N GLU A 94 16.13 3.87 -0.64
CA GLU A 94 15.70 3.03 0.46
C GLU A 94 15.88 3.72 1.81
N VAL A 95 14.86 3.62 2.68
CA VAL A 95 14.91 4.02 4.08
C VAL A 95 14.27 2.95 4.95
N GLN A 96 14.77 2.80 6.16
CA GLN A 96 14.19 1.91 7.17
C GLN A 96 13.53 2.73 8.28
N PRO A 97 12.20 2.93 8.22
CA PRO A 97 11.49 3.76 9.17
C PRO A 97 11.14 3.01 10.47
N PRO A 98 10.82 3.72 11.57
CA PRO A 98 10.25 3.11 12.75
C PRO A 98 8.85 2.54 12.48
N LEU A 99 8.49 1.45 13.19
CA LEU A 99 7.19 0.78 13.09
C LEU A 99 6.11 1.40 14.00
N MET A 100 6.50 2.32 14.86
CA MET A 100 5.61 3.09 15.74
C MET A 100 5.75 4.58 15.41
N VAL A 101 4.63 5.28 15.40
CA VAL A 101 4.59 6.72 15.14
C VAL A 101 3.78 7.43 16.22
N ASN A 102 4.07 8.72 16.41
CA ASN A 102 3.28 9.59 17.28
C ASN A 102 1.97 10.05 16.57
N GLU A 103 1.07 10.62 17.36
CA GLU A 103 -0.22 11.13 16.88
C GLU A 103 -0.06 12.13 15.73
N ASN A 104 0.88 13.06 15.83
CA ASN A 104 1.11 14.07 14.79
C ASN A 104 1.47 13.45 13.44
N SER A 105 2.23 12.36 13.43
CA SER A 105 2.58 11.66 12.20
C SER A 105 1.38 10.94 11.59
N ALA A 106 0.56 10.31 12.41
CA ALA A 106 -0.66 9.65 11.95
C ALA A 106 -1.72 10.66 11.46
N MET A 107 -1.82 11.83 12.12
CA MET A 107 -2.67 12.94 11.67
C MET A 107 -2.22 13.54 10.35
N ALA A 108 -0.92 13.67 10.15
CA ALA A 108 -0.31 14.30 8.97
C ALA A 108 -0.65 13.57 7.67
N THR A 109 -0.67 12.24 7.68
CA THR A 109 -1.04 11.41 6.52
C THR A 109 -2.53 11.05 6.45
N GLY A 110 -3.32 11.46 7.47
CA GLY A 110 -4.77 11.25 7.49
C GLY A 110 -5.23 9.90 8.02
N GLN A 111 -4.35 9.15 8.68
CA GLN A 111 -4.73 7.92 9.41
C GLN A 111 -5.55 8.23 10.67
N LEU A 112 -5.35 9.40 11.24
CA LEU A 112 -6.17 9.95 12.32
C LEU A 112 -6.95 11.19 11.84
N PRO A 113 -8.17 11.42 12.35
CA PRO A 113 -8.91 10.58 13.29
C PRO A 113 -9.33 9.24 12.68
N ASP A 114 -9.09 8.13 13.39
CA ASP A 114 -9.38 6.77 12.93
C ASP A 114 -10.87 6.46 13.06
N LYS A 115 -11.64 6.77 12.02
CA LYS A 115 -13.09 6.56 11.97
C LYS A 115 -13.49 5.09 11.84
N GLU A 116 -12.62 4.27 11.28
CA GLU A 116 -12.88 2.87 10.99
C GLU A 116 -12.30 1.90 12.04
N GLY A 117 -11.55 2.43 13.02
CA GLY A 117 -10.94 1.64 14.07
C GLY A 117 -9.82 0.71 13.57
N GLN A 118 -9.07 1.12 12.55
CA GLN A 118 -8.04 0.29 11.91
C GLN A 118 -6.69 0.33 12.62
N MET A 119 -6.42 1.39 13.39
CA MET A 119 -5.12 1.61 14.01
C MET A 119 -4.96 0.80 15.31
N TYR A 120 -3.83 0.08 15.44
CA TYR A 120 -3.37 -0.39 16.73
C TYR A 120 -2.73 0.77 17.51
N SER A 121 -3.22 1.04 18.71
CA SER A 121 -2.70 2.09 19.59
C SER A 121 -1.97 1.52 20.79
N ILE A 122 -0.98 2.27 21.29
CA ILE A 122 -0.23 2.01 22.53
C ILE A 122 -0.52 3.18 23.47
N PRO A 123 -1.65 3.14 24.22
CA PRO A 123 -2.15 4.31 24.94
C PRO A 123 -1.22 4.84 26.02
N LEU A 124 -0.44 3.95 26.66
CA LEU A 124 0.48 4.34 27.74
C LEU A 124 1.55 5.33 27.25
N ASP A 125 2.06 5.13 26.05
CA ASP A 125 3.15 5.93 25.46
C ASP A 125 2.66 6.93 24.41
N GLY A 126 1.38 6.90 24.05
CA GLY A 126 0.79 7.76 23.00
C GLY A 126 1.27 7.43 21.59
N TYR A 127 1.62 6.18 21.32
CA TYR A 127 2.06 5.72 20.00
C TYR A 127 1.00 4.90 19.27
N TYR A 128 1.21 4.77 17.96
CA TYR A 128 0.40 3.96 17.05
C TYR A 128 1.31 3.06 16.24
N MET A 129 0.92 1.79 16.05
CA MET A 129 1.59 0.89 15.11
C MET A 129 1.23 1.32 13.69
N ILE A 130 2.20 1.36 12.79
CA ILE A 130 1.98 1.82 11.41
C ILE A 130 1.12 0.83 10.62
N PRO A 131 0.07 1.29 9.91
CA PRO A 131 -0.68 0.45 8.98
C PRO A 131 -0.03 0.35 7.60
N THR A 132 1.00 1.18 7.35
CA THR A 132 1.76 1.33 6.11
C THR A 132 3.00 2.17 6.36
N ALA A 133 4.09 1.91 5.63
CA ALA A 133 5.30 2.74 5.68
C ALA A 133 5.08 4.15 5.12
N GLU A 134 3.99 4.39 4.38
CA GLU A 134 3.56 5.74 3.98
C GLU A 134 3.65 6.72 5.15
N VAL A 135 3.14 6.31 6.32
CA VAL A 135 3.04 7.21 7.48
C VAL A 135 4.42 7.72 7.92
N PRO A 136 5.39 6.87 8.31
CA PRO A 136 6.69 7.38 8.72
C PRO A 136 7.51 7.97 7.58
N VAL A 137 7.47 7.42 6.37
CA VAL A 137 8.28 7.88 5.24
C VAL A 137 7.86 9.29 4.78
N THR A 138 6.56 9.52 4.61
CA THR A 138 6.07 10.85 4.22
C THR A 138 6.37 11.89 5.31
N ASN A 139 6.30 11.49 6.59
CA ASN A 139 6.60 12.36 7.72
C ASN A 139 8.09 12.73 7.91
N ILE A 140 9.03 12.13 7.17
CA ILE A 140 10.42 12.60 7.07
C ILE A 140 10.45 14.08 6.67
N PHE A 141 9.49 14.50 5.88
CA PHE A 141 9.41 15.86 5.32
C PHE A 141 8.40 16.77 6.04
N ARG A 142 7.83 16.34 7.17
CA ARG A 142 6.90 17.19 7.94
C ARG A 142 7.59 18.45 8.45
N ASP A 143 6.87 19.57 8.38
CA ASP A 143 7.32 20.92 8.76
C ASP A 143 8.59 21.41 8.01
N THR A 144 8.78 20.95 6.77
CA THR A 144 9.93 21.35 5.96
C THR A 144 9.53 22.19 4.75
N ILE A 145 10.53 22.95 4.23
CA ILE A 145 10.43 23.65 2.96
C ILE A 145 11.56 23.13 2.06
N GLN A 146 11.19 22.40 1.01
CA GLN A 146 12.13 21.84 0.05
C GLN A 146 12.55 22.91 -0.98
N LYS A 147 13.59 22.63 -1.76
CA LYS A 147 13.92 23.42 -2.94
C LYS A 147 13.34 22.72 -4.15
N GLU A 148 12.72 23.49 -5.06
CA GLU A 148 12.14 22.94 -6.29
C GLU A 148 13.11 22.04 -7.08
N LYS A 149 14.38 22.47 -7.17
CA LYS A 149 15.42 21.70 -7.87
C LYS A 149 15.77 20.34 -7.27
N ASP A 150 15.37 20.08 -6.02
CA ASP A 150 15.62 18.84 -5.29
C ASP A 150 14.43 17.85 -5.44
N LEU A 151 13.35 18.29 -6.14
CA LEU A 151 12.18 17.47 -6.47
C LEU A 151 12.37 16.76 -7.83
N PRO A 152 11.81 15.55 -8.02
CA PRO A 152 11.03 14.80 -7.07
C PRO A 152 11.90 14.15 -5.98
N LEU A 153 11.34 14.00 -4.76
CA LEU A 153 11.90 13.17 -3.70
C LEU A 153 11.22 11.80 -3.75
N GLN A 154 12.00 10.76 -3.98
CA GLN A 154 11.50 9.41 -4.17
C GLN A 154 12.13 8.46 -3.16
N TYR A 155 11.29 7.80 -2.35
CA TYR A 155 11.73 6.90 -1.27
C TYR A 155 10.99 5.57 -1.35
N CYS A 156 11.69 4.50 -0.98
CA CYS A 156 11.06 3.19 -0.75
C CYS A 156 11.40 2.68 0.65
N ALA A 157 10.51 1.88 1.20
CA ALA A 157 10.71 1.30 2.52
C ALA A 157 10.02 -0.05 2.64
N TYR A 158 10.72 -1.02 3.17
CA TYR A 158 10.10 -2.23 3.71
C TYR A 158 9.62 -1.98 5.13
N SER A 159 8.43 -2.43 5.45
CA SER A 159 7.94 -2.49 6.81
C SER A 159 6.96 -3.62 7.06
N GLN A 160 6.87 -4.05 8.30
CA GLN A 160 5.67 -4.71 8.79
C GLN A 160 4.58 -3.66 8.96
N CYS A 161 3.36 -4.02 8.57
CA CYS A 161 2.16 -3.19 8.65
C CYS A 161 1.16 -3.84 9.59
N PHE A 162 0.46 -3.02 10.39
CA PHE A 162 -0.47 -3.48 11.42
C PHE A 162 -1.83 -2.87 11.21
N ARG A 163 -2.86 -3.71 10.95
CA ARG A 163 -4.24 -3.28 10.76
C ARG A 163 -5.18 -4.11 11.62
N ARG A 164 -6.10 -3.47 12.30
CA ARG A 164 -7.08 -4.18 13.13
C ARG A 164 -8.10 -4.98 12.32
N GLU A 165 -8.21 -4.69 11.01
CA GLU A 165 -9.15 -5.34 10.10
C GLU A 165 -10.58 -5.36 10.67
N ALA A 166 -10.95 -4.27 11.34
CA ALA A 166 -12.23 -4.13 12.01
C ALA A 166 -13.39 -4.31 11.00
N GLY A 167 -14.34 -5.18 11.34
CA GLY A 167 -15.49 -5.48 10.48
C GLY A 167 -15.25 -6.54 9.40
N SER A 168 -14.06 -7.16 9.34
CA SER A 168 -13.76 -8.21 8.36
C SER A 168 -14.06 -9.60 8.92
N TYR A 169 -14.99 -10.33 8.28
CA TYR A 169 -15.41 -11.67 8.71
C TYR A 169 -15.61 -12.60 7.49
N GLY A 170 -15.54 -13.92 7.73
CA GLY A 170 -15.93 -14.93 6.77
C GLY A 170 -14.83 -15.45 5.83
N LYS A 171 -15.22 -15.88 4.63
CA LYS A 171 -14.30 -16.55 3.65
C LYS A 171 -13.14 -15.68 3.19
N ASP A 172 -13.28 -14.36 3.25
CA ASP A 172 -12.27 -13.41 2.76
C ASP A 172 -11.06 -13.29 3.69
N VAL A 173 -11.14 -13.81 4.92
CA VAL A 173 -10.05 -13.80 5.91
C VAL A 173 -9.23 -15.10 5.92
N ARG A 174 -9.55 -16.08 5.05
CA ARG A 174 -8.84 -17.37 5.05
C ARG A 174 -7.46 -17.25 4.41
N GLY A 175 -6.48 -17.93 5.03
CA GLY A 175 -5.11 -17.97 4.54
C GLY A 175 -4.41 -16.62 4.62
N LEU A 176 -3.77 -16.20 3.53
CA LEU A 176 -3.00 -14.96 3.43
C LEU A 176 -3.79 -13.76 2.89
N ASN A 177 -5.10 -13.89 2.72
CA ASN A 177 -5.90 -12.85 2.06
C ASN A 177 -6.05 -11.57 2.88
N ARG A 178 -6.18 -11.69 4.21
CA ARG A 178 -6.41 -10.57 5.12
C ARG A 178 -5.75 -10.85 6.47
N LEU A 179 -4.80 -10.02 6.84
CA LEU A 179 -3.94 -10.22 8.00
C LEU A 179 -3.88 -8.96 8.86
N HIS A 180 -3.76 -9.17 10.17
CA HIS A 180 -3.54 -8.09 11.15
C HIS A 180 -2.10 -7.57 11.12
N GLN A 181 -1.15 -8.44 10.77
CA GLN A 181 0.26 -8.10 10.57
C GLN A 181 0.72 -8.68 9.23
N PHE A 182 1.34 -7.85 8.40
CA PHE A 182 1.85 -8.26 7.08
C PHE A 182 3.02 -7.41 6.65
N ASP A 183 3.81 -7.95 5.72
CA ASP A 183 4.97 -7.28 5.14
C ASP A 183 4.59 -6.55 3.85
N LYS A 184 5.15 -5.34 3.68
CA LYS A 184 4.91 -4.50 2.52
C LYS A 184 6.16 -3.68 2.18
N VAL A 185 6.48 -3.59 0.90
CA VAL A 185 7.35 -2.53 0.39
C VAL A 185 6.47 -1.39 -0.09
N GLU A 186 6.78 -0.19 0.36
CA GLU A 186 6.07 1.03 0.03
C GLU A 186 6.98 1.97 -0.75
N ILE A 187 6.44 2.65 -1.74
CA ILE A 187 7.10 3.74 -2.46
C ILE A 187 6.36 5.05 -2.18
N VAL A 188 7.12 6.11 -1.93
CA VAL A 188 6.61 7.45 -1.64
C VAL A 188 7.31 8.44 -2.55
N CYS A 189 6.54 9.35 -3.13
CA CYS A 189 7.06 10.43 -3.95
C CYS A 189 6.50 11.78 -3.46
N ILE A 190 7.35 12.80 -3.48
CA ILE A 190 6.98 14.20 -3.23
C ILE A 190 7.42 14.98 -4.43
N ASP A 191 6.50 15.71 -5.06
CA ASP A 191 6.81 16.49 -6.25
C ASP A 191 5.98 17.80 -6.31
N THR A 192 6.25 18.60 -7.32
CA THR A 192 5.45 19.77 -7.61
C THR A 192 4.08 19.38 -8.17
N PRO A 193 3.06 20.24 -8.05
CA PRO A 193 1.75 20.01 -8.67
C PRO A 193 1.81 19.72 -10.17
N GLU A 194 2.72 20.39 -10.88
CA GLU A 194 2.89 20.30 -12.34
C GLU A 194 3.38 18.94 -12.80
N HIS A 195 4.20 18.26 -11.97
CA HIS A 195 4.84 16.98 -12.33
C HIS A 195 4.25 15.77 -11.61
N SER A 196 3.43 15.95 -10.58
CA SER A 196 2.97 14.86 -9.72
C SER A 196 2.20 13.77 -10.46
N TYR A 197 1.44 14.12 -11.50
CA TYR A 197 0.71 13.14 -12.30
C TYR A 197 1.63 12.32 -13.23
N GLU A 198 2.73 12.91 -13.69
CA GLU A 198 3.79 12.16 -14.38
C GLU A 198 4.46 11.16 -13.44
N GLN A 199 4.70 11.57 -12.18
CA GLN A 199 5.22 10.65 -11.16
C GLN A 199 4.23 9.53 -10.84
N LEU A 200 2.93 9.82 -10.78
CA LEU A 200 1.89 8.81 -10.60
C LEU A 200 1.97 7.72 -11.68
N GLU A 201 2.13 8.11 -12.95
CA GLU A 201 2.30 7.17 -14.06
C GLU A 201 3.61 6.34 -13.94
N LYS A 202 4.71 6.97 -13.52
CA LYS A 202 5.97 6.25 -13.26
C LYS A 202 5.82 5.22 -12.14
N MET A 203 5.14 5.56 -11.06
CA MET A 203 4.87 4.65 -9.95
C MET A 203 3.96 3.50 -10.38
N LYS A 204 2.91 3.76 -11.16
CA LYS A 204 2.06 2.71 -11.76
C LYS A 204 2.85 1.75 -12.63
N ASN A 205 3.71 2.28 -13.51
CA ASN A 205 4.56 1.47 -14.40
C ASN A 205 5.58 0.65 -13.60
N HIS A 206 6.12 1.17 -12.51
CA HIS A 206 7.00 0.41 -11.62
C HIS A 206 6.27 -0.79 -11.02
N VAL A 207 5.09 -0.58 -10.45
CA VAL A 207 4.27 -1.67 -9.87
C VAL A 207 3.88 -2.70 -10.93
N ALA A 208 3.44 -2.26 -12.11
CA ALA A 208 3.15 -3.16 -13.23
C ALA A 208 4.36 -4.01 -13.61
N GLY A 209 5.55 -3.40 -13.71
CA GLY A 209 6.79 -4.10 -14.01
C GLY A 209 7.18 -5.16 -12.98
N LEU A 210 6.87 -4.96 -11.69
CA LEU A 210 7.07 -5.99 -10.66
C LEU A 210 6.17 -7.20 -10.90
N LEU A 211 4.90 -6.99 -11.24
CA LEU A 211 3.94 -8.06 -11.52
C LEU A 211 4.30 -8.82 -12.80
N GLU A 212 4.77 -8.12 -13.83
CA GLU A 212 5.26 -8.71 -15.06
C GLU A 212 6.51 -9.59 -14.84
N LYS A 213 7.46 -9.14 -14.02
CA LYS A 213 8.64 -9.92 -13.63
C LYS A 213 8.31 -11.16 -12.79
N LEU A 214 7.20 -11.12 -12.05
CA LEU A 214 6.67 -12.28 -11.34
C LEU A 214 5.78 -13.17 -12.20
N GLU A 215 5.56 -12.80 -13.48
CA GLU A 215 4.71 -13.53 -14.45
C GLU A 215 3.27 -13.72 -13.94
N LEU A 216 2.78 -12.80 -13.10
CA LEU A 216 1.43 -12.85 -12.56
C LEU A 216 0.43 -12.14 -13.49
N PRO A 217 -0.71 -12.77 -13.83
CA PRO A 217 -1.80 -12.07 -14.51
C PRO A 217 -2.34 -10.98 -13.59
N TYR A 218 -2.45 -9.75 -14.11
CA TYR A 218 -2.91 -8.61 -13.33
C TYR A 218 -3.86 -7.72 -14.12
N ARG A 219 -4.60 -6.89 -13.39
CA ARG A 219 -5.36 -5.78 -13.94
C ARG A 219 -5.15 -4.52 -13.10
N ILE A 220 -5.32 -3.36 -13.74
CA ILE A 220 -5.25 -2.04 -13.12
C ILE A 220 -6.65 -1.44 -13.15
N LEU A 221 -7.14 -1.05 -11.99
CA LEU A 221 -8.41 -0.38 -11.81
C LEU A 221 -8.19 1.09 -11.47
N ARG A 222 -8.89 2.00 -12.13
CA ARG A 222 -9.05 3.36 -11.64
C ARG A 222 -10.28 3.40 -10.75
N LEU A 223 -10.06 3.74 -9.48
CA LEU A 223 -11.14 3.74 -8.49
C LEU A 223 -12.13 4.89 -8.74
N CYS A 224 -13.40 4.60 -8.54
CA CYS A 224 -14.45 5.61 -8.55
C CYS A 224 -14.51 6.39 -7.23
N GLY A 225 -15.20 7.52 -7.22
CA GLY A 225 -15.29 8.38 -6.04
C GLY A 225 -15.85 7.73 -4.79
N GLY A 226 -16.67 6.67 -4.94
CA GLY A 226 -17.27 5.94 -3.83
C GLY A 226 -16.39 4.84 -3.22
N ASP A 227 -15.28 4.48 -3.90
CA ASP A 227 -14.36 3.42 -3.46
C ASP A 227 -12.96 3.96 -3.08
N MET A 228 -12.65 5.20 -3.42
CA MET A 228 -11.38 5.82 -3.05
C MET A 228 -11.24 6.03 -1.55
N SER A 229 -9.98 5.98 -1.07
CA SER A 229 -9.68 6.34 0.31
C SER A 229 -10.03 7.81 0.61
N PHE A 230 -10.30 8.08 1.88
CA PHE A 230 -10.64 9.41 2.40
C PHE A 230 -9.63 10.51 2.04
N THR A 231 -8.36 10.16 1.84
CA THR A 231 -7.25 11.09 1.68
C THR A 231 -6.81 11.30 0.23
N SER A 232 -7.10 10.38 -0.68
CA SER A 232 -6.62 10.42 -2.06
C SER A 232 -7.45 11.33 -2.96
N ALA A 233 -6.77 11.96 -3.93
CA ALA A 233 -7.42 12.68 -5.03
C ALA A 233 -7.69 11.75 -6.22
N ILE A 234 -6.84 10.77 -6.45
CA ILE A 234 -7.00 9.70 -7.44
C ILE A 234 -6.23 8.47 -6.99
N THR A 235 -6.78 7.28 -7.25
CA THR A 235 -6.18 6.00 -6.88
C THR A 235 -6.31 4.99 -8.00
N TYR A 236 -5.24 4.21 -8.18
CA TYR A 236 -5.21 3.04 -9.05
C TYR A 236 -4.87 1.81 -8.23
N ASP A 237 -5.74 0.81 -8.28
CA ASP A 237 -5.52 -0.48 -7.65
C ASP A 237 -5.00 -1.50 -8.64
N PHE A 238 -4.07 -2.32 -8.20
CA PHE A 238 -3.55 -3.46 -8.93
C PHE A 238 -4.09 -4.72 -8.29
N GLU A 239 -4.68 -5.56 -9.12
CA GLU A 239 -5.19 -6.85 -8.69
C GLU A 239 -4.51 -7.97 -9.47
N VAL A 240 -4.22 -9.08 -8.79
CA VAL A 240 -3.74 -10.33 -9.39
C VAL A 240 -4.82 -11.39 -9.34
N TRP A 241 -4.80 -12.30 -10.30
CA TRP A 241 -5.74 -13.40 -10.34
C TRP A 241 -5.40 -14.46 -9.30
N SER A 242 -6.32 -14.74 -8.40
CA SER A 242 -6.25 -15.90 -7.51
C SER A 242 -6.91 -17.10 -8.16
N ALA A 243 -6.11 -18.02 -8.70
CA ALA A 243 -6.60 -19.19 -9.41
C ALA A 243 -7.44 -20.12 -8.51
N ALA A 244 -7.03 -20.28 -7.25
CA ALA A 244 -7.77 -21.10 -6.28
C ALA A 244 -9.13 -20.52 -5.86
N GLN A 245 -9.23 -19.19 -5.83
CA GLN A 245 -10.46 -18.48 -5.42
C GLN A 245 -11.30 -18.01 -6.62
N GLN A 246 -10.78 -18.17 -7.85
CA GLN A 246 -11.42 -17.76 -9.10
C GLN A 246 -11.87 -16.29 -9.07
N ARG A 247 -10.99 -15.41 -8.54
CA ARG A 247 -11.25 -13.96 -8.44
C ARG A 247 -9.97 -13.13 -8.46
N TRP A 248 -10.13 -11.87 -8.76
CA TRP A 248 -9.10 -10.86 -8.63
C TRP A 248 -8.91 -10.46 -7.16
N LEU A 249 -7.65 -10.26 -6.75
CA LEU A 249 -7.26 -9.84 -5.41
C LEU A 249 -6.34 -8.63 -5.51
N GLU A 250 -6.70 -7.55 -4.86
CA GLU A 250 -5.88 -6.34 -4.73
C GLU A 250 -4.54 -6.66 -4.06
N VAL A 251 -3.44 -6.25 -4.67
CA VAL A 251 -2.07 -6.42 -4.17
C VAL A 251 -1.33 -5.11 -4.02
N SER A 252 -1.82 -4.04 -4.63
CA SER A 252 -1.25 -2.70 -4.55
C SER A 252 -2.32 -1.65 -4.78
N SER A 253 -2.12 -0.50 -4.17
CA SER A 253 -2.86 0.73 -4.43
C SER A 253 -1.84 1.84 -4.63
N VAL A 254 -1.95 2.63 -5.70
CA VAL A 254 -1.07 3.75 -6.04
C VAL A 254 -1.91 5.01 -6.13
N SER A 255 -1.57 6.02 -5.31
CA SER A 255 -2.41 7.21 -5.14
C SER A 255 -1.62 8.52 -5.24
N ASN A 256 -2.29 9.54 -5.76
CA ASN A 256 -1.89 10.94 -5.62
C ASN A 256 -2.85 11.62 -4.63
N PHE A 257 -2.30 12.25 -3.61
CA PHE A 257 -3.06 12.96 -2.56
C PHE A 257 -3.12 14.46 -2.83
N GLU A 258 -2.48 14.92 -3.90
CA GLU A 258 -2.28 16.33 -4.18
C GLU A 258 -1.75 17.07 -2.94
N THR A 259 -2.39 18.17 -2.55
CA THR A 259 -1.95 18.98 -1.40
C THR A 259 -2.53 18.54 -0.07
N TYR A 260 -3.34 17.47 -0.03
CA TYR A 260 -4.07 17.08 1.19
C TYR A 260 -3.15 16.75 2.36
N GLN A 261 -2.19 15.87 2.15
CA GLN A 261 -1.23 15.50 3.18
C GLN A 261 -0.21 16.62 3.44
N SER A 262 0.31 17.24 2.39
CA SER A 262 1.29 18.32 2.53
C SER A 262 0.73 19.53 3.28
N ASN A 263 -0.55 19.84 3.13
CA ASN A 263 -1.23 20.88 3.91
C ASN A 263 -1.28 20.50 5.40
N ARG A 264 -1.63 19.26 5.73
CA ARG A 264 -1.70 18.76 7.12
C ARG A 264 -0.33 18.73 7.80
N MET A 265 0.71 18.31 7.09
CA MET A 265 2.07 18.19 7.61
C MET A 265 2.93 19.43 7.37
N LYS A 266 2.40 20.48 6.76
CA LYS A 266 3.11 21.72 6.40
C LYS A 266 4.35 21.45 5.54
N LEU A 267 4.23 20.50 4.60
CA LEU A 267 5.26 20.21 3.62
C LEU A 267 5.12 21.18 2.44
N ARG A 268 6.14 21.96 2.19
CA ARG A 268 6.15 23.01 1.17
C ARG A 268 7.44 22.94 0.36
N TYR A 269 7.44 23.60 -0.75
CA TYR A 269 8.68 23.89 -1.49
C TYR A 269 8.73 25.35 -1.91
N LYS A 270 9.94 25.83 -2.20
CA LYS A 270 10.19 27.15 -2.71
C LYS A 270 10.35 27.06 -4.22
N ASN A 271 9.38 27.63 -4.97
CA ASN A 271 9.37 27.57 -6.42
C ASN A 271 10.39 28.54 -7.04
N SER A 272 10.54 28.47 -8.37
CA SER A 272 11.47 29.29 -9.15
C SER A 272 11.24 30.79 -9.00
N GLU A 273 10.00 31.24 -8.70
CA GLU A 273 9.66 32.63 -8.41
C GLU A 273 9.97 33.03 -6.96
N GLY A 274 10.49 32.10 -6.13
CA GLY A 274 10.79 32.35 -4.73
C GLY A 274 9.58 32.26 -3.78
N LYS A 275 8.40 31.88 -4.29
CA LYS A 275 7.19 31.68 -3.49
C LYS A 275 7.22 30.31 -2.79
N THR A 276 6.72 30.27 -1.55
CA THR A 276 6.53 29.03 -0.82
C THR A 276 5.13 28.49 -1.10
N VAL A 277 5.06 27.29 -1.67
CA VAL A 277 3.81 26.62 -2.08
C VAL A 277 3.77 25.17 -1.54
N LEU A 278 2.58 24.57 -1.47
CA LEU A 278 2.42 23.19 -1.03
C LEU A 278 2.92 22.22 -2.12
N ALA A 279 3.61 21.17 -1.71
CA ALA A 279 3.97 20.07 -2.60
C ALA A 279 2.80 19.08 -2.76
N HIS A 280 2.84 18.24 -3.79
CA HIS A 280 2.01 17.04 -3.89
C HIS A 280 2.71 15.85 -3.25
N THR A 281 1.94 14.97 -2.64
CA THR A 281 2.42 13.69 -2.10
C THR A 281 1.76 12.53 -2.81
N LEU A 282 2.53 11.47 -3.07
CA LEU A 282 2.09 10.25 -3.70
C LEU A 282 2.64 9.06 -2.92
N ASN A 283 1.91 7.97 -2.90
CA ASN A 283 2.43 6.69 -2.44
C ASN A 283 1.83 5.51 -3.20
N GLY A 284 2.45 4.35 -3.01
CA GLY A 284 1.94 3.10 -3.53
C GLY A 284 2.62 1.89 -2.91
N SER A 285 1.91 0.79 -2.85
CA SER A 285 2.47 -0.49 -2.44
C SER A 285 3.24 -1.12 -3.59
N ALA A 286 4.51 -1.45 -3.36
CA ALA A 286 5.38 -2.05 -4.37
C ALA A 286 6.12 -3.31 -3.86
N LEU A 287 5.44 -4.35 -3.29
CA LEU A 287 4.03 -4.73 -3.19
C LEU A 287 3.66 -5.15 -1.76
N ALA A 288 2.36 -5.46 -1.51
CA ALA A 288 1.92 -6.13 -0.29
C ALA A 288 2.12 -7.65 -0.44
N LEU A 289 3.02 -8.22 0.38
CA LEU A 289 3.52 -9.58 0.18
C LEU A 289 2.50 -10.72 0.34
N PRO A 290 1.55 -10.69 1.29
CA PRO A 290 0.74 -11.88 1.55
C PRO A 290 -0.06 -12.37 0.34
N ARG A 291 -0.73 -11.47 -0.36
CA ARG A 291 -1.52 -11.82 -1.54
C ARG A 291 -0.65 -12.16 -2.75
N ILE A 292 0.54 -11.59 -2.84
CA ILE A 292 1.56 -11.98 -3.84
C ILE A 292 2.03 -13.41 -3.56
N VAL A 293 2.38 -13.75 -2.33
CA VAL A 293 2.75 -15.13 -1.94
C VAL A 293 1.61 -16.10 -2.22
N ALA A 294 0.36 -15.71 -1.90
CA ALA A 294 -0.81 -16.54 -2.19
C ALA A 294 -1.04 -16.74 -3.70
N ALA A 295 -0.68 -15.78 -4.54
CA ALA A 295 -0.82 -15.88 -5.99
C ALA A 295 0.32 -16.69 -6.64
N LEU A 296 1.50 -16.72 -6.02
CA LEU A 296 2.66 -17.50 -6.48
C LEU A 296 2.59 -18.98 -6.11
N LEU A 297 1.81 -19.34 -5.09
CA LEU A 297 1.58 -20.71 -4.61
C LEU A 297 0.41 -21.37 -5.34
#